data_d7db024cffd42efb9e2ab7253a704ba5
#
_entry.id   d7db024cffd42efb9e2ab7253a704ba5
#
_cell.length_a   1.000
_cell.length_b   1.000
_cell.length_c   1.000
_cell.angle_alpha   90.00
_cell.angle_beta   90.00
_cell.angle_gamma   90.00
#
_symmetry.space_group_name_H-M   'P 1'
#
loop_
_entity.id
_entity.type
_entity.pdbx_description
1 polymer ?
#
loop_
_entity_poly.entity_id
_entity_poly.type
_entity_poly.pdbx_seq_one_letter_code
_entity_poly.pdbx_strand_id
1 'polypeptide(L)'
;MKVLIIGSVAAGTSVAAKARRNDENAEITLYNADYDISYSICGIPYFLGGEVDELETLTPRSAAWFKKRYNVDIFTRHEVTSIDAKMKKVQVKNLDTNEIKEDTYDVLVFATGASPITPDIKGVDNEHVFQVRTIQNTAAIDQYMKTNQPKKATIIGAGYIGLEMAEQLTHRGLDVTIVQRSNHVMAHLDKDIASRVEDHLVKKGVNLILNDEVTAISKKEVQTKSGKAIETDIVILATGVRPNTQLAKDIGVEIGVTGAIAVNTKMQTNLPNVYAVGDVAESYSVITGKPIYRPLGSTANKMGRIAGDVITGGSLEHRGILGTGILR
;
A
#
# COMPACT_ATOMS: atom_id res chain seq x y z
N MET A 1 17.39 24.35 -4.84
CA MET A 1 16.27 23.60 -5.46
C MET A 1 15.37 23.08 -4.35
N LYS A 2 14.07 23.35 -4.44
CA LYS A 2 13.07 22.88 -3.47
C LYS A 2 12.33 21.65 -4.02
N VAL A 3 12.51 20.51 -3.38
CA VAL A 3 11.88 19.23 -3.71
C VAL A 3 10.73 18.96 -2.74
N LEU A 4 9.51 18.91 -3.25
CA LEU A 4 8.32 18.58 -2.47
C LEU A 4 7.85 17.17 -2.81
N ILE A 5 7.69 16.33 -1.79
CA ILE A 5 7.30 14.94 -1.94
C ILE A 5 5.95 14.72 -1.23
N ILE A 6 4.98 14.17 -1.94
CA ILE A 6 3.66 13.84 -1.39
C ILE A 6 3.61 12.35 -1.08
N GLY A 7 3.62 12.01 0.20
CA GLY A 7 3.65 10.63 0.70
C GLY A 7 5.05 10.17 1.10
N SER A 8 5.10 9.21 1.98
CA SER A 8 6.31 8.72 2.65
C SER A 8 6.59 7.23 2.38
N VAL A 9 6.65 6.43 3.43
CA VAL A 9 6.88 4.98 3.51
C VAL A 9 8.12 4.56 2.68
N ALA A 10 7.98 3.68 1.69
CA ALA A 10 9.13 3.15 0.97
C ALA A 10 9.63 4.10 -0.13
N ALA A 11 8.74 4.65 -0.94
CA ALA A 11 9.11 5.45 -2.11
C ALA A 11 9.54 6.88 -1.73
N GLY A 12 8.68 7.64 -1.04
CA GLY A 12 8.95 9.04 -0.71
C GLY A 12 10.20 9.24 0.16
N THR A 13 10.37 8.42 1.21
CA THR A 13 11.58 8.44 2.03
C THR A 13 12.85 8.06 1.26
N SER A 14 12.74 7.17 0.26
CA SER A 14 13.87 6.81 -0.62
C SER A 14 14.26 7.93 -1.56
N VAL A 15 13.28 8.68 -2.11
CA VAL A 15 13.54 9.91 -2.90
C VAL A 15 14.31 10.90 -2.04
N ALA A 16 13.75 11.24 -0.87
CA ALA A 16 14.32 12.24 0.04
C ALA A 16 15.77 11.89 0.45
N ALA A 17 15.98 10.65 0.88
CA ALA A 17 17.30 10.19 1.30
C ALA A 17 18.32 10.14 0.16
N LYS A 18 17.89 9.78 -1.07
CA LYS A 18 18.80 9.75 -2.23
C LYS A 18 19.10 11.16 -2.74
N ALA A 19 18.09 12.02 -2.86
CA ALA A 19 18.28 13.41 -3.26
C ALA A 19 19.25 14.14 -2.31
N ARG A 20 19.07 13.99 -0.99
CA ARG A 20 19.99 14.59 0.01
C ARG A 20 21.41 14.08 -0.11
N ARG A 21 21.62 12.79 -0.39
CA ARG A 21 22.98 12.25 -0.56
C ARG A 21 23.69 12.78 -1.80
N ASN A 22 22.95 13.16 -2.82
CA ASN A 22 23.50 13.71 -4.06
C ASN A 22 23.65 15.25 -4.00
N ASP A 23 22.73 15.94 -3.31
CA ASP A 23 22.73 17.40 -3.16
C ASP A 23 22.45 17.77 -1.70
N GLU A 24 23.49 18.20 -0.99
CA GLU A 24 23.38 18.60 0.41
C GLU A 24 22.65 19.94 0.59
N ASN A 25 22.56 20.76 -0.48
CA ASN A 25 21.94 22.09 -0.46
C ASN A 25 20.45 22.06 -0.90
N ALA A 26 19.92 20.91 -1.38
CA ALA A 26 18.53 20.81 -1.74
C ALA A 26 17.63 21.05 -0.51
N GLU A 27 16.60 21.86 -0.64
CA GLU A 27 15.51 21.93 0.33
C GLU A 27 14.53 20.79 0.06
N ILE A 28 14.36 19.87 1.01
CA ILE A 28 13.53 18.69 0.82
C ILE A 28 12.44 18.66 1.87
N THR A 29 11.19 18.77 1.41
CA THR A 29 9.99 18.71 2.24
C THR A 29 9.13 17.53 1.84
N LEU A 30 8.62 16.79 2.80
CA LEU A 30 7.73 15.65 2.62
C LEU A 30 6.46 15.84 3.44
N TYR A 31 5.30 15.78 2.79
CA TYR A 31 3.99 15.79 3.43
C TYR A 31 3.39 14.40 3.44
N ASN A 32 2.93 13.95 4.61
CA ASN A 32 2.34 12.65 4.83
C ASN A 32 1.04 12.78 5.63
N ALA A 33 -0.06 12.30 5.06
CA ALA A 33 -1.36 12.34 5.73
C ALA A 33 -1.46 11.36 6.91
N ASP A 34 -0.64 10.30 6.92
CA ASP A 34 -0.62 9.30 7.98
C ASP A 34 0.30 9.72 9.15
N TYR A 35 0.21 8.99 10.26
CA TYR A 35 1.05 9.16 11.46
C TYR A 35 2.47 8.67 11.21
N ASP A 36 2.62 7.55 10.49
CA ASP A 36 3.88 6.84 10.33
C ASP A 36 4.51 7.10 8.96
N ILE A 37 5.80 7.44 8.98
CA ILE A 37 6.55 7.78 7.76
C ILE A 37 7.31 6.61 7.16
N SER A 38 7.50 5.55 7.95
CA SER A 38 8.26 4.37 7.54
C SER A 38 7.77 3.18 8.35
N TYR A 39 7.13 2.24 7.72
CA TYR A 39 6.68 1.02 8.37
C TYR A 39 6.75 -0.19 7.45
N SER A 40 6.85 -1.36 8.08
CA SER A 40 6.91 -2.65 7.40
C SER A 40 5.50 -3.19 7.13
N ILE A 41 4.94 -2.90 5.96
CA ILE A 41 3.63 -3.43 5.55
C ILE A 41 3.65 -4.97 5.54
N CYS A 42 4.72 -5.58 5.02
CA CYS A 42 4.87 -7.04 5.00
C CYS A 42 5.08 -7.66 6.39
N GLY A 43 5.43 -6.86 7.40
CA GLY A 43 5.53 -7.31 8.79
C GLY A 43 4.18 -7.39 9.52
N ILE A 44 3.15 -6.72 8.99
CA ILE A 44 1.83 -6.64 9.63
C ILE A 44 1.20 -8.03 9.86
N PRO A 45 1.10 -8.92 8.86
CA PRO A 45 0.57 -10.26 9.10
C PRO A 45 1.34 -11.02 10.19
N TYR A 46 2.66 -10.95 10.19
CA TYR A 46 3.53 -11.64 11.18
C TYR A 46 3.37 -11.08 12.60
N PHE A 47 3.16 -9.77 12.74
CA PHE A 47 2.80 -9.19 14.04
C PHE A 47 1.42 -9.72 14.51
N LEU A 48 0.42 -9.68 13.64
CA LEU A 48 -0.91 -10.20 13.95
C LEU A 48 -0.89 -11.71 14.20
N GLY A 49 0.03 -12.45 13.61
CA GLY A 49 0.30 -13.88 13.86
C GLY A 49 1.02 -14.16 15.17
N GLY A 50 1.65 -13.16 15.79
CA GLY A 50 2.45 -13.28 17.00
C GLY A 50 3.89 -13.75 16.77
N GLU A 51 4.41 -13.67 15.53
CA GLU A 51 5.82 -13.90 15.20
C GLU A 51 6.69 -12.63 15.44
N VAL A 52 6.06 -11.46 15.49
CA VAL A 52 6.67 -10.18 15.87
C VAL A 52 5.98 -9.71 17.15
N ASP A 53 6.73 -9.48 18.20
CA ASP A 53 6.18 -9.24 19.54
C ASP A 53 5.64 -7.82 19.72
N GLU A 54 6.34 -6.82 19.15
CA GLU A 54 6.06 -5.40 19.39
C GLU A 54 5.69 -4.67 18.10
N LEU A 55 4.58 -3.93 18.14
CA LEU A 55 4.09 -3.14 16.99
C LEU A 55 5.09 -2.07 16.56
N GLU A 56 5.82 -1.48 17.51
CA GLU A 56 6.84 -0.47 17.29
C GLU A 56 8.00 -0.96 16.42
N THR A 57 8.27 -2.26 16.44
CA THR A 57 9.28 -2.91 15.57
C THR A 57 8.94 -2.73 14.09
N LEU A 58 7.65 -2.58 13.76
CA LEU A 58 7.22 -2.32 12.39
C LEU A 58 7.48 -0.88 11.94
N THR A 59 7.77 0.06 12.85
CA THR A 59 7.99 1.50 12.56
C THR A 59 9.43 1.96 12.84
N PRO A 60 10.42 1.47 12.09
CA PRO A 60 11.84 1.62 12.44
C PRO A 60 12.38 3.05 12.33
N ARG A 61 11.66 3.99 11.75
CA ARG A 61 12.14 5.36 11.49
C ARG A 61 11.04 6.39 11.74
N SER A 62 11.38 7.43 12.52
CA SER A 62 10.50 8.58 12.76
C SER A 62 10.89 9.79 11.90
N ALA A 63 10.01 10.81 11.80
CA ALA A 63 10.30 12.08 11.16
C ALA A 63 11.52 12.77 11.79
N ALA A 64 11.62 12.74 13.13
CA ALA A 64 12.76 13.31 13.86
C ALA A 64 14.08 12.60 13.50
N TRP A 65 14.05 11.27 13.34
CA TRP A 65 15.22 10.52 12.90
C TRP A 65 15.66 10.94 11.49
N PHE A 66 14.69 11.11 10.55
CA PHE A 66 14.97 11.58 9.19
C PHE A 66 15.53 13.00 9.17
N LYS A 67 15.00 13.93 9.99
CA LYS A 67 15.53 15.29 10.14
C LYS A 67 16.97 15.26 10.60
N LYS A 68 17.27 14.50 11.65
CA LYS A 68 18.63 14.37 12.21
C LYS A 68 19.60 13.74 11.20
N ARG A 69 19.17 12.69 10.49
CA ARG A 69 20.06 11.91 9.62
C ARG A 69 20.27 12.52 8.24
N TYR A 70 19.22 13.12 7.67
CA TYR A 70 19.21 13.58 6.29
C TYR A 70 18.85 15.06 6.13
N ASN A 71 18.59 15.79 7.19
CA ASN A 71 18.10 17.18 7.13
C ASN A 71 16.90 17.33 6.16
N VAL A 72 15.93 16.44 6.25
CA VAL A 72 14.67 16.43 5.49
C VAL A 72 13.55 16.84 6.44
N ASP A 73 12.70 17.76 6.01
CA ASP A 73 11.52 18.17 6.75
C ASP A 73 10.34 17.25 6.38
N ILE A 74 9.85 16.49 7.36
CA ILE A 74 8.73 15.58 7.18
C ILE A 74 7.60 15.98 8.13
N PHE A 75 6.45 16.31 7.53
CA PHE A 75 5.24 16.68 8.24
C PHE A 75 4.24 15.52 8.17
N THR A 76 4.07 14.81 9.27
CA THR A 76 3.01 13.81 9.43
C THR A 76 1.69 14.51 9.73
N ARG A 77 0.57 13.85 9.48
CA ARG A 77 -0.78 14.41 9.65
C ARG A 77 -1.00 15.69 8.82
N HIS A 78 -0.28 15.79 7.69
CA HIS A 78 -0.38 16.89 6.74
C HIS A 78 -0.73 16.33 5.36
N GLU A 79 -1.92 16.67 4.89
CA GLU A 79 -2.45 16.22 3.61
C GLU A 79 -2.33 17.32 2.55
N VAL A 80 -1.71 17.01 1.43
CA VAL A 80 -1.78 17.87 0.25
C VAL A 80 -3.16 17.70 -0.39
N THR A 81 -3.96 18.76 -0.37
CA THR A 81 -5.35 18.74 -0.82
C THR A 81 -5.54 19.25 -2.24
N SER A 82 -4.66 20.11 -2.72
CA SER A 82 -4.68 20.59 -4.10
C SER A 82 -3.29 21.05 -4.57
N ILE A 83 -3.11 21.10 -5.89
CA ILE A 83 -1.86 21.51 -6.54
C ILE A 83 -2.19 22.48 -7.66
N ASP A 84 -1.52 23.63 -7.69
CA ASP A 84 -1.45 24.51 -8.86
C ASP A 84 -0.10 24.27 -9.57
N ALA A 85 -0.15 23.49 -10.65
CA ALA A 85 1.06 23.14 -11.39
C ALA A 85 1.68 24.34 -12.16
N LYS A 86 0.87 25.35 -12.52
CA LYS A 86 1.35 26.57 -13.22
C LYS A 86 2.10 27.48 -12.27
N MET A 87 1.56 27.69 -11.08
CA MET A 87 2.16 28.51 -10.05
C MET A 87 3.18 27.73 -9.18
N LYS A 88 3.30 26.42 -9.38
CA LYS A 88 4.13 25.49 -8.58
C LYS A 88 3.83 25.62 -7.08
N LYS A 89 2.56 25.59 -6.72
CA LYS A 89 2.07 25.69 -5.34
C LYS A 89 1.26 24.47 -4.98
N VAL A 90 1.27 24.15 -3.67
CA VAL A 90 0.38 23.13 -3.09
C VAL A 90 -0.39 23.74 -1.91
N GLN A 91 -1.61 23.29 -1.69
CA GLN A 91 -2.32 23.51 -0.44
C GLN A 91 -2.16 22.29 0.46
N VAL A 92 -1.79 22.54 1.70
CA VAL A 92 -1.52 21.51 2.71
C VAL A 92 -2.42 21.72 3.90
N LYS A 93 -3.22 20.73 4.22
CA LYS A 93 -4.10 20.72 5.39
C LYS A 93 -3.43 19.95 6.53
N ASN A 94 -3.30 20.58 7.69
CA ASN A 94 -2.99 19.89 8.94
C ASN A 94 -4.25 19.17 9.43
N LEU A 95 -4.21 17.83 9.52
CA LEU A 95 -5.36 17.00 9.86
C LEU A 95 -5.73 17.03 11.35
N ASP A 96 -4.84 17.56 12.21
CA ASP A 96 -5.09 17.66 13.64
C ASP A 96 -5.73 19.01 14.00
N THR A 97 -5.30 20.10 13.32
CA THR A 97 -5.81 21.47 13.58
C THR A 97 -6.83 21.95 12.55
N ASN A 98 -6.94 21.27 11.40
CA ASN A 98 -7.68 21.70 10.20
C ASN A 98 -7.14 22.98 9.54
N GLU A 99 -6.00 23.48 9.94
CA GLU A 99 -5.35 24.64 9.34
C GLU A 99 -4.87 24.29 7.92
N ILE A 100 -5.06 25.22 6.98
CA ILE A 100 -4.59 25.10 5.60
C ILE A 100 -3.48 26.13 5.37
N LYS A 101 -2.36 25.67 4.83
CA LYS A 101 -1.25 26.53 4.40
C LYS A 101 -0.87 26.27 2.95
N GLU A 102 -0.28 27.26 2.30
CA GLU A 102 0.35 27.08 1.00
C GLU A 102 1.85 26.76 1.16
N ASP A 103 2.37 25.96 0.24
CA ASP A 103 3.79 25.73 0.06
C ASP A 103 4.13 25.71 -1.44
N THR A 104 5.42 25.91 -1.78
CA THR A 104 5.90 25.99 -3.16
C THR A 104 6.92 24.89 -3.44
N TYR A 105 7.18 24.61 -4.72
CA TYR A 105 8.18 23.64 -5.14
C TYR A 105 8.87 24.03 -6.45
N ASP A 106 10.11 23.59 -6.65
CA ASP A 106 10.78 23.54 -7.95
C ASP A 106 10.49 22.20 -8.62
N VAL A 107 10.50 21.11 -7.82
CA VAL A 107 10.25 19.72 -8.24
C VAL A 107 9.19 19.10 -7.33
N LEU A 108 8.23 18.39 -7.96
CA LEU A 108 7.14 17.69 -7.29
C LEU A 108 7.27 16.17 -7.49
N VAL A 109 7.08 15.41 -6.41
CA VAL A 109 7.10 13.94 -6.47
C VAL A 109 5.83 13.36 -5.87
N PHE A 110 5.07 12.63 -6.68
CA PHE A 110 3.98 11.79 -6.21
C PHE A 110 4.52 10.46 -5.65
N ALA A 111 4.39 10.27 -4.36
CA ALA A 111 4.66 9.02 -3.64
C ALA A 111 3.44 8.62 -2.79
N THR A 112 2.23 8.97 -3.29
CA THR A 112 0.94 8.84 -2.61
C THR A 112 0.49 7.39 -2.43
N GLY A 113 1.21 6.44 -3.01
CA GLY A 113 0.98 5.02 -2.83
C GLY A 113 -0.37 4.53 -3.36
N ALA A 114 -0.95 3.57 -2.64
CA ALA A 114 -2.23 2.97 -2.98
C ALA A 114 -3.07 2.75 -1.73
N SER A 115 -4.38 2.77 -1.88
CA SER A 115 -5.36 2.51 -0.81
C SER A 115 -6.04 1.16 -1.03
N PRO A 116 -6.40 0.43 0.03
CA PRO A 116 -7.23 -0.77 -0.07
C PRO A 116 -8.56 -0.46 -0.75
N ILE A 117 -9.04 -1.40 -1.54
CA ILE A 117 -10.37 -1.32 -2.13
C ILE A 117 -11.39 -1.76 -1.08
N THR A 118 -12.32 -0.88 -0.75
CA THR A 118 -13.51 -1.25 0.04
C THR A 118 -14.60 -1.66 -0.93
N PRO A 119 -15.04 -2.93 -0.93
CA PRO A 119 -16.14 -3.37 -1.79
C PRO A 119 -17.47 -2.80 -1.29
N ASP A 120 -18.40 -2.58 -2.21
CA ASP A 120 -19.77 -2.18 -1.87
C ASP A 120 -20.56 -3.40 -1.40
N ILE A 121 -20.39 -3.75 -0.12
CA ILE A 121 -21.00 -4.89 0.53
C ILE A 121 -21.76 -4.39 1.76
N LYS A 122 -23.00 -4.83 1.92
CA LYS A 122 -23.80 -4.50 3.11
C LYS A 122 -23.08 -4.98 4.38
N GLY A 123 -22.85 -4.07 5.32
CA GLY A 123 -22.17 -4.35 6.59
C GLY A 123 -20.64 -4.32 6.53
N VAL A 124 -20.06 -3.77 5.46
CA VAL A 124 -18.60 -3.58 5.32
C VAL A 124 -18.01 -2.67 6.41
N ASP A 125 -18.83 -1.79 6.99
CA ASP A 125 -18.44 -0.85 8.06
C ASP A 125 -18.67 -1.41 9.47
N ASN A 126 -19.01 -2.70 9.62
CA ASN A 126 -19.17 -3.31 10.94
C ASN A 126 -17.85 -3.32 11.71
N GLU A 127 -17.91 -3.21 13.05
CA GLU A 127 -16.76 -3.10 13.96
C GLU A 127 -15.75 -4.27 13.91
N HIS A 128 -16.18 -5.43 13.41
CA HIS A 128 -15.36 -6.65 13.26
C HIS A 128 -14.82 -6.84 11.83
N VAL A 129 -14.97 -5.83 10.96
CA VAL A 129 -14.48 -5.85 9.57
C VAL A 129 -13.26 -4.94 9.44
N PHE A 130 -12.15 -5.47 8.97
CA PHE A 130 -10.88 -4.75 8.95
C PHE A 130 -10.19 -4.82 7.60
N GLN A 131 -9.42 -3.77 7.30
CA GLN A 131 -8.43 -3.73 6.24
C GLN A 131 -7.03 -3.86 6.83
N VAL A 132 -6.09 -4.41 6.08
CA VAL A 132 -4.68 -4.58 6.49
C VAL A 132 -3.82 -3.66 5.63
N ARG A 133 -3.45 -2.48 6.18
CA ARG A 133 -2.64 -1.52 5.42
C ARG A 133 -1.72 -0.67 6.30
N THR A 134 -2.24 -0.02 7.34
CA THR A 134 -1.52 0.92 8.19
C THR A 134 -1.23 0.35 9.56
N ILE A 135 -0.37 1.01 10.32
CA ILE A 135 -0.11 0.66 11.73
C ILE A 135 -1.38 0.82 12.57
N GLN A 136 -2.20 1.84 12.28
CA GLN A 136 -3.47 2.06 12.97
C GLN A 136 -4.47 0.93 12.70
N ASN A 137 -4.57 0.45 11.45
CA ASN A 137 -5.37 -0.74 11.13
C ASN A 137 -4.87 -1.96 11.92
N THR A 138 -3.54 -2.13 11.99
CA THR A 138 -2.91 -3.24 12.70
C THR A 138 -3.22 -3.20 14.20
N ALA A 139 -3.08 -2.02 14.83
CA ALA A 139 -3.42 -1.82 16.23
C ALA A 139 -4.91 -2.10 16.52
N ALA A 140 -5.81 -1.69 15.62
CA ALA A 140 -7.24 -1.95 15.76
C ALA A 140 -7.56 -3.45 15.67
N ILE A 141 -6.95 -4.19 14.74
CA ILE A 141 -7.11 -5.64 14.62
C ILE A 141 -6.57 -6.35 15.87
N ASP A 142 -5.37 -6.00 16.31
CA ASP A 142 -4.75 -6.59 17.51
C ASP A 142 -5.59 -6.35 18.78
N GLN A 143 -6.08 -5.11 18.95
CA GLN A 143 -6.97 -4.79 20.06
C GLN A 143 -8.28 -5.59 19.99
N TYR A 144 -8.88 -5.71 18.79
CA TYR A 144 -10.09 -6.52 18.59
C TYR A 144 -9.84 -7.99 18.94
N MET A 145 -8.72 -8.57 18.48
CA MET A 145 -8.35 -9.96 18.76
C MET A 145 -8.13 -10.21 20.25
N LYS A 146 -7.49 -9.28 20.96
CA LYS A 146 -7.26 -9.37 22.41
C LYS A 146 -8.56 -9.30 23.21
N THR A 147 -9.46 -8.39 22.81
CA THR A 147 -10.71 -8.12 23.55
C THR A 147 -11.78 -9.18 23.28
N ASN A 148 -11.98 -9.54 22.01
CA ASN A 148 -13.11 -10.38 21.58
C ASN A 148 -12.73 -11.88 21.45
N GLN A 149 -11.43 -12.20 21.42
CA GLN A 149 -10.91 -13.56 21.31
C GLN A 149 -11.60 -14.37 20.19
N PRO A 150 -11.62 -13.87 18.93
CA PRO A 150 -12.33 -14.50 17.82
C PRO A 150 -11.81 -15.93 17.61
N LYS A 151 -12.70 -16.83 17.16
CA LYS A 151 -12.37 -18.21 16.83
C LYS A 151 -12.50 -18.49 15.34
N LYS A 152 -13.34 -17.71 14.64
CA LYS A 152 -13.62 -17.88 13.21
C LYS A 152 -13.29 -16.60 12.46
N ALA A 153 -12.49 -16.72 11.41
CA ALA A 153 -12.11 -15.59 10.56
C ALA A 153 -12.55 -15.83 9.11
N THR A 154 -13.16 -14.82 8.50
CA THR A 154 -13.43 -14.83 7.05
C THR A 154 -12.53 -13.82 6.37
N ILE A 155 -11.80 -14.24 5.36
CA ILE A 155 -10.93 -13.39 4.53
C ILE A 155 -11.58 -13.24 3.15
N ILE A 156 -11.80 -12.00 2.75
CA ILE A 156 -12.41 -11.69 1.45
C ILE A 156 -11.30 -11.31 0.47
N GLY A 157 -10.97 -12.24 -0.42
CA GLY A 157 -9.89 -12.12 -1.41
C GLY A 157 -8.68 -13.00 -1.11
N ALA A 158 -8.19 -13.69 -2.14
CA ALA A 158 -7.08 -14.65 -2.07
C ALA A 158 -5.84 -14.15 -2.85
N GLY A 159 -5.48 -12.86 -2.69
CA GLY A 159 -4.19 -12.30 -3.10
C GLY A 159 -3.12 -12.48 -2.03
N TYR A 160 -1.93 -11.89 -2.20
CA TYR A 160 -0.82 -11.98 -1.23
C TYR A 160 -1.25 -11.68 0.20
N ILE A 161 -1.88 -10.53 0.45
CA ILE A 161 -2.32 -10.13 1.81
C ILE A 161 -3.32 -11.13 2.39
N GLY A 162 -4.28 -11.60 1.56
CA GLY A 162 -5.28 -12.57 2.02
C GLY A 162 -4.65 -13.90 2.42
N LEU A 163 -3.66 -14.39 1.66
CA LEU A 163 -2.96 -15.63 1.96
C LEU A 163 -2.05 -15.50 3.19
N GLU A 164 -1.30 -14.41 3.32
CA GLU A 164 -0.48 -14.13 4.51
C GLU A 164 -1.34 -14.01 5.77
N MET A 165 -2.50 -13.35 5.69
CA MET A 165 -3.43 -13.27 6.81
C MET A 165 -4.06 -14.63 7.14
N ALA A 166 -4.36 -15.46 6.13
CA ALA A 166 -4.89 -16.80 6.37
C ALA A 166 -3.86 -17.67 7.10
N GLU A 167 -2.61 -17.64 6.66
CA GLU A 167 -1.51 -18.33 7.34
C GLU A 167 -1.42 -17.90 8.81
N GLN A 168 -1.33 -16.59 9.04
CA GLN A 168 -1.06 -16.05 10.38
C GLN A 168 -2.26 -16.22 11.34
N LEU A 169 -3.48 -16.07 10.87
CA LEU A 169 -4.67 -16.31 11.69
C LEU A 169 -4.87 -17.81 11.98
N THR A 170 -4.56 -18.69 11.03
CA THR A 170 -4.55 -20.14 11.27
C THR A 170 -3.48 -20.52 12.31
N HIS A 171 -2.29 -19.93 12.22
CA HIS A 171 -1.23 -20.10 13.21
C HIS A 171 -1.67 -19.66 14.62
N ARG A 172 -2.49 -18.61 14.73
CA ARG A 172 -3.13 -18.17 15.98
C ARG A 172 -4.28 -19.08 16.44
N GLY A 173 -4.60 -20.14 15.70
CA GLY A 173 -5.62 -21.13 16.06
C GLY A 173 -7.06 -20.74 15.69
N LEU A 174 -7.25 -19.80 14.77
CA LEU A 174 -8.57 -19.47 14.23
C LEU A 174 -8.96 -20.47 13.13
N ASP A 175 -10.24 -20.79 13.03
CA ASP A 175 -10.85 -21.45 11.87
C ASP A 175 -11.01 -20.42 10.75
N VAL A 176 -10.22 -20.56 9.67
CA VAL A 176 -10.11 -19.56 8.63
C VAL A 176 -10.82 -20.01 7.35
N THR A 177 -11.69 -19.15 6.85
CA THR A 177 -12.33 -19.31 5.54
C THR A 177 -11.93 -18.18 4.60
N ILE A 178 -11.43 -18.52 3.42
CA ILE A 178 -11.19 -17.54 2.34
C ILE A 178 -12.35 -17.59 1.34
N VAL A 179 -12.92 -16.43 1.02
CA VAL A 179 -13.88 -16.29 -0.08
C VAL A 179 -13.22 -15.53 -1.23
N GLN A 180 -13.17 -16.17 -2.40
CA GLN A 180 -12.53 -15.62 -3.59
C GLN A 180 -13.48 -15.60 -4.78
N ARG A 181 -13.61 -14.44 -5.43
CA ARG A 181 -14.47 -14.23 -6.58
C ARG A 181 -14.01 -15.01 -7.83
N SER A 182 -12.70 -15.09 -8.06
CA SER A 182 -12.16 -15.87 -9.18
C SER A 182 -12.20 -17.37 -8.89
N ASN A 183 -12.01 -18.16 -9.94
CA ASN A 183 -12.04 -19.63 -9.89
C ASN A 183 -10.76 -20.27 -9.32
N HIS A 184 -9.79 -19.45 -8.91
CA HIS A 184 -8.57 -19.88 -8.22
C HIS A 184 -8.00 -18.74 -7.36
N VAL A 185 -7.15 -19.10 -6.40
CA VAL A 185 -6.36 -18.15 -5.61
C VAL A 185 -5.32 -17.45 -6.48
N MET A 186 -4.76 -16.30 -6.02
CA MET A 186 -3.68 -15.60 -6.74
C MET A 186 -4.02 -15.42 -8.23
N ALA A 187 -5.12 -14.77 -8.54
CA ALA A 187 -5.72 -14.64 -9.89
C ALA A 187 -4.78 -14.22 -11.03
N HIS A 188 -3.55 -13.80 -10.72
CA HIS A 188 -2.50 -13.47 -11.69
C HIS A 188 -1.54 -14.63 -12.01
N LEU A 189 -1.68 -15.77 -11.34
CA LEU A 189 -0.93 -16.99 -11.63
C LEU A 189 -1.72 -17.87 -12.60
N ASP A 190 -0.99 -18.73 -13.31
CA ASP A 190 -1.62 -19.80 -14.09
C ASP A 190 -2.27 -20.82 -13.16
N LYS A 191 -3.36 -21.42 -13.64
CA LYS A 191 -4.22 -22.31 -12.82
C LYS A 191 -3.47 -23.50 -12.23
N ASP A 192 -2.53 -24.09 -12.95
CA ASP A 192 -1.70 -25.21 -12.51
C ASP A 192 -0.76 -24.85 -11.34
N ILE A 193 -0.30 -23.61 -11.29
CA ILE A 193 0.48 -23.06 -10.17
C ILE A 193 -0.45 -22.72 -9.01
N ALA A 194 -1.57 -22.03 -9.30
CA ALA A 194 -2.55 -21.64 -8.27
C ALA A 194 -3.11 -22.87 -7.53
N SER A 195 -3.40 -23.99 -8.24
CA SER A 195 -3.90 -25.21 -7.62
C SER A 195 -2.95 -25.80 -6.57
N ARG A 196 -1.64 -25.67 -6.75
CA ARG A 196 -0.66 -26.10 -5.74
C ARG A 196 -0.75 -25.29 -4.45
N VAL A 197 -1.03 -23.99 -4.58
CA VAL A 197 -1.27 -23.11 -3.43
C VAL A 197 -2.58 -23.50 -2.74
N GLU A 198 -3.64 -23.77 -3.49
CA GLU A 198 -4.92 -24.21 -2.96
C GLU A 198 -4.80 -25.51 -2.18
N ASP A 199 -4.12 -26.53 -2.76
CA ASP A 199 -3.85 -27.79 -2.07
C ASP A 199 -3.08 -27.59 -0.76
N HIS A 200 -2.12 -26.67 -0.75
CA HIS A 200 -1.37 -26.34 0.44
C HIS A 200 -2.24 -25.70 1.51
N LEU A 201 -3.07 -24.72 1.16
CA LEU A 201 -3.99 -24.06 2.08
C LEU A 201 -4.97 -25.05 2.72
N VAL A 202 -5.57 -25.92 1.92
CA VAL A 202 -6.48 -26.97 2.41
C VAL A 202 -5.77 -27.94 3.36
N LYS A 203 -4.54 -28.37 3.03
CA LYS A 203 -3.71 -29.21 3.93
C LYS A 203 -3.38 -28.52 5.24
N LYS A 204 -3.32 -27.20 5.25
CA LYS A 204 -3.09 -26.39 6.48
C LYS A 204 -4.39 -26.08 7.24
N GLY A 205 -5.54 -26.58 6.78
CA GLY A 205 -6.84 -26.41 7.45
C GLY A 205 -7.59 -25.13 7.09
N VAL A 206 -7.19 -24.43 6.02
CA VAL A 206 -7.91 -23.26 5.53
C VAL A 206 -9.07 -23.71 4.64
N ASN A 207 -10.28 -23.21 4.92
CA ASN A 207 -11.44 -23.43 4.10
C ASN A 207 -11.43 -22.49 2.88
N LEU A 208 -11.57 -23.03 1.66
CA LEU A 208 -11.60 -22.25 0.43
C LEU A 208 -12.99 -22.25 -0.21
N ILE A 209 -13.51 -21.06 -0.46
CA ILE A 209 -14.72 -20.85 -1.26
C ILE A 209 -14.30 -20.03 -2.48
N LEU A 210 -14.11 -20.71 -3.60
CA LEU A 210 -13.72 -20.14 -4.87
C LEU A 210 -14.95 -19.89 -5.76
N ASN A 211 -14.81 -19.02 -6.76
CA ASN A 211 -15.86 -18.66 -7.71
C ASN A 211 -17.14 -18.18 -7.02
N ASP A 212 -17.00 -17.47 -5.90
CA ASP A 212 -18.12 -16.91 -5.15
C ASP A 212 -17.80 -15.49 -4.64
N GLU A 213 -18.83 -14.72 -4.38
CA GLU A 213 -18.72 -13.32 -4.02
C GLU A 213 -19.50 -13.04 -2.74
N VAL A 214 -18.89 -12.31 -1.81
CA VAL A 214 -19.57 -11.86 -0.59
C VAL A 214 -20.55 -10.75 -0.93
N THR A 215 -21.78 -10.88 -0.45
CA THR A 215 -22.88 -9.91 -0.69
C THR A 215 -23.31 -9.18 0.56
N ALA A 216 -23.13 -9.77 1.74
CA ALA A 216 -23.46 -9.14 3.01
C ALA A 216 -22.60 -9.67 4.14
N ILE A 217 -22.36 -8.80 5.13
CA ILE A 217 -21.65 -9.11 6.37
C ILE A 217 -22.56 -8.71 7.52
N SER A 218 -22.97 -9.67 8.34
CA SER A 218 -23.69 -9.44 9.59
C SER A 218 -22.73 -9.59 10.78
N LYS A 219 -23.21 -9.37 11.98
CA LYS A 219 -22.37 -9.47 13.20
C LYS A 219 -21.70 -10.84 13.40
N LYS A 220 -22.27 -11.92 12.87
CA LYS A 220 -21.83 -13.30 13.10
C LYS A 220 -21.73 -14.15 11.82
N GLU A 221 -21.98 -13.56 10.68
CA GLU A 221 -22.12 -14.33 9.44
C GLU A 221 -21.76 -13.49 8.21
N VAL A 222 -21.06 -14.10 7.29
CA VAL A 222 -20.83 -13.58 5.93
C VAL A 222 -21.70 -14.38 4.96
N GLN A 223 -22.48 -13.66 4.13
CA GLN A 223 -23.33 -14.26 3.10
C GLN A 223 -22.68 -14.12 1.73
N THR A 224 -22.77 -15.17 0.94
CA THR A 224 -22.25 -15.19 -0.42
C THR A 224 -23.36 -15.18 -1.46
N LYS A 225 -23.01 -14.85 -2.69
CA LYS A 225 -23.92 -14.82 -3.85
C LYS A 225 -24.52 -16.19 -4.17
N SER A 226 -23.79 -17.27 -3.91
CA SER A 226 -24.30 -18.64 -4.09
C SER A 226 -25.28 -19.07 -2.98
N GLY A 227 -25.53 -18.22 -1.97
CA GLY A 227 -26.43 -18.51 -0.85
C GLY A 227 -25.75 -19.21 0.33
N LYS A 228 -24.42 -19.29 0.37
CA LYS A 228 -23.71 -19.84 1.54
C LYS A 228 -23.71 -18.82 2.67
N ALA A 229 -23.90 -19.31 3.88
CA ALA A 229 -23.77 -18.58 5.12
C ALA A 229 -22.51 -19.07 5.87
N ILE A 230 -21.57 -18.19 6.16
CA ILE A 230 -20.28 -18.50 6.75
C ILE A 230 -20.23 -17.83 8.12
N GLU A 231 -20.21 -18.63 9.19
CA GLU A 231 -20.04 -18.10 10.53
C GLU A 231 -18.67 -17.42 10.68
N THR A 232 -18.65 -16.25 11.28
CA THR A 232 -17.43 -15.46 11.45
C THR A 232 -17.48 -14.60 12.71
N ASP A 233 -16.33 -14.39 13.33
CA ASP A 233 -16.12 -13.46 14.44
C ASP A 233 -15.31 -12.24 14.01
N ILE A 234 -14.48 -12.37 12.96
CA ILE A 234 -13.66 -11.30 12.38
C ILE A 234 -13.61 -11.45 10.86
N VAL A 235 -13.66 -10.33 10.16
CA VAL A 235 -13.56 -10.29 8.69
C VAL A 235 -12.37 -9.45 8.27
N ILE A 236 -11.54 -9.99 7.37
CA ILE A 236 -10.41 -9.28 6.77
C ILE A 236 -10.70 -9.02 5.29
N LEU A 237 -10.68 -7.74 4.91
CA LEU A 237 -10.81 -7.32 3.52
C LEU A 237 -9.45 -7.31 2.83
N ALA A 238 -9.24 -8.25 1.91
CA ALA A 238 -8.03 -8.40 1.09
C ALA A 238 -8.35 -8.31 -0.42
N THR A 239 -9.26 -7.41 -0.79
CA THR A 239 -9.86 -7.26 -2.12
C THR A 239 -9.00 -6.52 -3.14
N GLY A 240 -7.74 -6.24 -2.78
CA GLY A 240 -6.77 -5.53 -3.60
C GLY A 240 -6.62 -4.06 -3.24
N VAL A 241 -5.82 -3.36 -4.03
CA VAL A 241 -5.48 -1.94 -3.81
C VAL A 241 -5.67 -1.13 -5.09
N ARG A 242 -5.94 0.17 -4.91
CA ARG A 242 -6.07 1.15 -6.00
C ARG A 242 -5.03 2.24 -5.83
N PRO A 243 -4.26 2.63 -6.88
CA PRO A 243 -3.30 3.72 -6.81
C PRO A 243 -3.98 5.06 -6.54
N ASN A 244 -3.38 5.89 -5.68
CA ASN A 244 -3.92 7.19 -5.26
C ASN A 244 -3.54 8.28 -6.26
N THR A 245 -4.23 8.32 -7.40
CA THR A 245 -3.87 9.14 -8.56
C THR A 245 -4.66 10.44 -8.67
N GLN A 246 -5.63 10.73 -7.80
CA GLN A 246 -6.55 11.85 -7.98
C GLN A 246 -5.84 13.20 -8.08
N LEU A 247 -4.97 13.55 -7.13
CA LEU A 247 -4.20 14.79 -7.18
C LEU A 247 -3.37 14.96 -8.46
N ALA A 248 -2.85 13.86 -9.00
CA ALA A 248 -2.09 13.85 -10.25
C ALA A 248 -3.00 14.11 -11.47
N LYS A 249 -4.18 13.48 -11.51
CA LYS A 249 -5.19 13.71 -12.55
C LYS A 249 -5.64 15.17 -12.59
N ASP A 250 -5.87 15.77 -11.43
CA ASP A 250 -6.40 17.13 -11.30
C ASP A 250 -5.46 18.18 -11.93
N ILE A 251 -4.17 17.88 -12.05
CA ILE A 251 -3.17 18.75 -12.68
C ILE A 251 -2.77 18.31 -14.10
N GLY A 252 -3.42 17.29 -14.66
CA GLY A 252 -3.17 16.81 -16.02
C GLY A 252 -2.00 15.84 -16.17
N VAL A 253 -1.60 15.16 -15.09
CA VAL A 253 -0.64 14.03 -15.18
C VAL A 253 -1.31 12.85 -15.85
N GLU A 254 -0.61 12.24 -16.81
CA GLU A 254 -1.10 11.10 -17.57
C GLU A 254 -1.21 9.84 -16.70
N ILE A 255 -2.36 9.18 -16.81
CA ILE A 255 -2.62 7.89 -16.17
C ILE A 255 -2.45 6.80 -17.22
N GLY A 256 -1.61 5.84 -16.91
CA GLY A 256 -1.31 4.74 -17.81
C GLY A 256 -2.40 3.68 -17.88
N VAL A 257 -2.17 2.69 -18.72
CA VAL A 257 -3.13 1.62 -19.01
C VAL A 257 -3.48 0.74 -17.81
N THR A 258 -2.65 0.76 -16.77
CA THR A 258 -2.89 0.00 -15.53
C THR A 258 -3.73 0.76 -14.50
N GLY A 259 -4.03 2.03 -14.76
CA GLY A 259 -4.72 2.93 -13.83
C GLY A 259 -3.79 3.67 -12.86
N ALA A 260 -2.49 3.39 -12.88
CA ALA A 260 -1.46 4.12 -12.14
C ALA A 260 -0.86 5.26 -12.99
N ILE A 261 -0.04 6.13 -12.38
CA ILE A 261 0.60 7.24 -13.10
C ILE A 261 1.62 6.68 -14.10
N ALA A 262 1.51 7.10 -15.36
CA ALA A 262 2.48 6.78 -16.40
C ALA A 262 3.81 7.51 -16.13
N VAL A 263 4.91 6.77 -16.14
CA VAL A 263 6.27 7.31 -15.97
C VAL A 263 7.24 6.69 -16.97
N ASN A 264 8.27 7.43 -17.32
CA ASN A 264 9.39 6.88 -18.09
C ASN A 264 10.39 6.13 -17.17
N THR A 265 11.49 5.61 -17.74
CA THR A 265 12.53 4.89 -17.00
C THR A 265 13.22 5.74 -15.91
N LYS A 266 13.10 7.06 -15.98
CA LYS A 266 13.64 8.04 -15.03
C LYS A 266 12.60 8.51 -14.00
N MET A 267 11.45 7.86 -13.93
CA MET A 267 10.32 8.20 -13.05
C MET A 267 9.68 9.57 -13.33
N GLN A 268 9.92 10.15 -14.51
CA GLN A 268 9.33 11.40 -14.93
C GLN A 268 7.93 11.16 -15.51
N THR A 269 6.99 12.05 -15.20
CA THR A 269 5.65 12.10 -15.82
C THR A 269 5.68 12.89 -17.11
N ASN A 270 4.53 13.09 -17.73
CA ASN A 270 4.36 13.99 -18.89
C ASN A 270 4.54 15.49 -18.54
N LEU A 271 4.49 15.87 -17.26
CA LEU A 271 4.67 17.26 -16.84
C LEU A 271 6.14 17.52 -16.43
N PRO A 272 6.71 18.68 -16.84
CA PRO A 272 8.09 19.03 -16.49
C PRO A 272 8.27 19.18 -14.97
N ASN A 273 9.36 18.61 -14.44
CA ASN A 273 9.71 18.59 -13.01
C ASN A 273 8.67 17.92 -12.10
N VAL A 274 7.83 17.04 -12.64
CA VAL A 274 6.87 16.22 -11.90
C VAL A 274 7.22 14.75 -12.08
N TYR A 275 7.38 14.06 -10.97
CA TYR A 275 7.79 12.65 -10.88
C TYR A 275 6.72 11.84 -10.16
N ALA A 276 6.69 10.52 -10.41
CA ALA A 276 5.86 9.60 -9.63
C ALA A 276 6.62 8.30 -9.33
N VAL A 277 6.47 7.80 -8.11
CA VAL A 277 7.23 6.65 -7.59
C VAL A 277 6.41 5.77 -6.66
N GLY A 278 6.73 4.49 -6.61
CA GLY A 278 6.07 3.52 -5.73
C GLY A 278 4.71 3.08 -6.24
N ASP A 279 3.83 2.70 -5.31
CA ASP A 279 2.55 2.06 -5.62
C ASP A 279 1.55 2.98 -6.36
N VAL A 280 1.86 4.25 -6.56
CA VAL A 280 1.05 5.18 -7.36
C VAL A 280 1.42 5.17 -8.85
N ALA A 281 2.60 4.67 -9.20
CA ALA A 281 3.16 4.72 -10.54
C ALA A 281 3.21 3.34 -11.22
N GLU A 282 3.14 3.33 -12.54
CA GLU A 282 3.40 2.13 -13.35
C GLU A 282 4.87 1.72 -13.29
N SER A 283 5.11 0.45 -13.55
CA SER A 283 6.41 -0.10 -13.83
C SER A 283 6.37 -0.88 -15.15
N TYR A 284 7.49 -1.47 -15.54
CA TYR A 284 7.59 -2.28 -16.76
C TYR A 284 7.97 -3.72 -16.40
N SER A 285 7.29 -4.68 -17.02
CA SER A 285 7.68 -6.08 -16.94
C SER A 285 8.95 -6.32 -17.77
N VAL A 286 10.02 -6.81 -17.15
CA VAL A 286 11.26 -7.21 -17.85
C VAL A 286 10.98 -8.32 -18.87
N ILE A 287 9.99 -9.18 -18.60
CA ILE A 287 9.66 -10.34 -19.45
C ILE A 287 8.91 -9.90 -20.71
N THR A 288 7.90 -9.01 -20.56
CA THR A 288 7.00 -8.66 -21.67
C THR A 288 7.27 -7.30 -22.28
N GLY A 289 8.08 -6.46 -21.65
CA GLY A 289 8.32 -5.07 -22.04
C GLY A 289 7.09 -4.15 -21.89
N LYS A 290 5.98 -4.67 -21.33
CA LYS A 290 4.72 -3.92 -21.20
C LYS A 290 4.60 -3.24 -19.83
N PRO A 291 3.82 -2.14 -19.75
CA PRO A 291 3.45 -1.55 -18.47
C PRO A 291 2.77 -2.59 -17.56
N ILE A 292 3.12 -2.56 -16.29
CA ILE A 292 2.60 -3.47 -15.28
C ILE A 292 2.36 -2.72 -13.97
N TYR A 293 1.31 -3.08 -13.26
CA TYR A 293 1.04 -2.61 -11.91
C TYR A 293 1.33 -3.74 -10.90
N ARG A 294 2.37 -3.53 -10.10
CA ARG A 294 2.77 -4.46 -9.02
C ARG A 294 3.22 -3.63 -7.82
N PRO A 295 2.33 -3.33 -6.87
CA PRO A 295 2.65 -2.57 -5.66
C PRO A 295 3.53 -3.43 -4.73
N LEU A 296 4.85 -3.24 -4.80
CA LEU A 296 5.85 -3.96 -4.03
C LEU A 296 6.83 -2.98 -3.38
N GLY A 297 7.09 -3.15 -2.08
CA GLY A 297 7.99 -2.27 -1.33
C GLY A 297 9.41 -2.20 -1.90
N SER A 298 9.95 -3.31 -2.42
CA SER A 298 11.26 -3.34 -3.09
C SER A 298 11.29 -2.51 -4.38
N THR A 299 10.22 -2.55 -5.17
CA THR A 299 10.03 -1.73 -6.37
C THR A 299 9.90 -0.26 -5.99
N ALA A 300 9.05 0.06 -5.02
CA ALA A 300 8.86 1.43 -4.51
C ALA A 300 10.19 2.06 -4.05
N ASN A 301 11.02 1.32 -3.31
CA ASN A 301 12.34 1.77 -2.88
C ASN A 301 13.29 2.04 -4.06
N LYS A 302 13.33 1.16 -5.06
CA LYS A 302 14.16 1.34 -6.27
C LYS A 302 13.71 2.56 -7.08
N MET A 303 12.41 2.71 -7.33
CA MET A 303 11.84 3.85 -8.03
C MET A 303 12.16 5.17 -7.31
N GLY A 304 12.02 5.19 -5.98
CA GLY A 304 12.37 6.35 -5.15
C GLY A 304 13.85 6.74 -5.28
N ARG A 305 14.76 5.77 -5.26
CA ARG A 305 16.21 6.04 -5.47
C ARG A 305 16.50 6.59 -6.85
N ILE A 306 15.84 6.09 -7.89
CA ILE A 306 16.02 6.56 -9.26
C ILE A 306 15.53 8.00 -9.38
N ALA A 307 14.32 8.31 -8.92
CA ALA A 307 13.81 9.67 -8.94
C ALA A 307 14.71 10.63 -8.17
N GLY A 308 15.13 10.28 -6.95
CA GLY A 308 16.05 11.11 -6.15
C GLY A 308 17.40 11.35 -6.82
N ASP A 309 17.91 10.38 -7.58
CA ASP A 309 19.14 10.53 -8.38
C ASP A 309 18.93 11.49 -9.55
N VAL A 310 17.89 11.24 -10.35
CA VAL A 310 17.58 12.05 -11.53
C VAL A 310 17.26 13.50 -11.20
N ILE A 311 16.48 13.74 -10.14
CA ILE A 311 16.14 15.09 -9.65
C ILE A 311 17.39 15.92 -9.35
N THR A 312 18.45 15.28 -8.90
CA THR A 312 19.72 15.89 -8.52
C THR A 312 20.80 15.79 -9.61
N GLY A 313 20.41 15.59 -10.87
CA GLY A 313 21.30 15.59 -12.03
C GLY A 313 21.94 14.24 -12.37
N GLY A 314 21.56 13.16 -11.67
CA GLY A 314 22.02 11.80 -11.99
C GLY A 314 21.31 11.21 -13.20
N SER A 315 21.72 9.99 -13.58
CA SER A 315 21.30 9.31 -14.82
C SER A 315 20.76 7.90 -14.60
N LEU A 316 20.39 7.54 -13.37
CA LEU A 316 19.85 6.21 -13.09
C LEU A 316 18.53 5.98 -13.84
N GLU A 317 18.34 4.75 -14.28
CA GLU A 317 17.14 4.31 -14.97
C GLU A 317 16.56 3.04 -14.35
N HIS A 318 15.24 2.98 -14.34
CA HIS A 318 14.49 1.80 -13.91
C HIS A 318 14.50 0.74 -15.01
N ARG A 319 15.02 -0.44 -14.68
CA ARG A 319 15.15 -1.54 -15.64
C ARG A 319 13.91 -2.42 -15.74
N GLY A 320 12.81 -2.03 -15.11
CA GLY A 320 11.63 -2.86 -14.99
C GLY A 320 11.68 -3.82 -13.79
N ILE A 321 10.66 -4.66 -13.68
CA ILE A 321 10.50 -5.63 -12.59
C ILE A 321 10.16 -7.03 -13.11
N LEU A 322 10.53 -8.05 -12.35
CA LEU A 322 10.07 -9.43 -12.55
C LEU A 322 8.75 -9.69 -11.80
N GLY A 323 8.49 -8.92 -10.75
CA GLY A 323 7.29 -9.10 -9.92
C GLY A 323 7.37 -10.31 -8.99
N THR A 324 8.57 -10.63 -8.50
CA THR A 324 8.77 -11.77 -7.59
C THR A 324 8.13 -11.49 -6.23
N GLY A 325 7.32 -12.43 -5.75
CA GLY A 325 6.76 -12.48 -4.41
C GLY A 325 7.13 -13.80 -3.73
N ILE A 326 7.20 -13.81 -2.40
CA ILE A 326 7.44 -14.99 -1.59
C ILE A 326 6.25 -15.13 -0.63
N LEU A 327 5.68 -16.32 -0.59
CA LEU A 327 4.70 -16.77 0.42
C LEU A 327 5.31 -17.97 1.15
N ARG A 328 5.02 -18.08 2.44
CA ARG A 328 5.40 -19.26 3.26
C ARG A 328 4.48 -20.43 3.04
#